data_ea8aad81cce6a1bd3bce60af90914f75
#
_entry.id   ea8aad81cce6a1bd3bce60af90914f75
#
_cell.length_a   1.000
_cell.length_b   1.000
_cell.length_c   1.000
_cell.angle_alpha   90.00
_cell.angle_beta   90.00
_cell.angle_gamma   90.00
#
_symmetry.space_group_name_H-M   'P 1'
#
loop_
_entity.id
_entity.type
_entity.pdbx_description
1 polymer ?
#
loop_
_entity_poly.entity_id
_entity_poly.type
_entity_poly.pdbx_seq_one_letter_code
_entity_poly.pdbx_strand_id
1 'polypeptide(L)'
;MKVAVVGSGAWGTALAIRLCKNGHDVTMWTYEKELIPQMVESHRNPRLPSALLPENLAISGDYGCVTGCSLVVMASPSFPARSVCRGVTPYLDKDAVVVSVTKGLEAGTHMRMSEVVAQETGREVVALTGPSHAEEVAIDVPTGLLAACRNQQMAEFVQDAFMADTLRVYTSADPVGAELGAALKNVIALCAGITDGLGCGDNTKAMLMTRGLTETARLGVALGAKKETFTGLAGVGDLIVTCTSMHSRNRRAGILIGQGKDAKVAMAEVGAVVEGYYAAKSAYELGKRMGIDMPITEAAYKVLYEGAPVRDTFLSLMTRNRKAESENPGWL
;
A
#
# COMPACT_ATOMS: atom_id res chain seq x y z
N MET A 1 5.32 19.47 16.46
CA MET A 1 5.68 18.30 17.28
C MET A 1 6.88 17.58 16.68
N LYS A 2 7.54 16.74 17.45
CA LYS A 2 8.64 15.89 16.96
C LYS A 2 8.07 14.62 16.32
N VAL A 3 8.51 14.31 15.10
CA VAL A 3 8.00 13.22 14.29
C VAL A 3 9.15 12.39 13.71
N ALA A 4 9.03 11.08 13.73
CA ALA A 4 9.93 10.19 12.99
C ALA A 4 9.21 9.50 11.84
N VAL A 5 9.85 9.48 10.67
CA VAL A 5 9.39 8.66 9.51
C VAL A 5 10.40 7.54 9.32
N VAL A 6 9.98 6.32 9.62
CA VAL A 6 10.83 5.12 9.60
C VAL A 6 10.72 4.44 8.24
N GLY A 7 11.59 4.85 7.34
CA GLY A 7 11.67 4.37 5.96
C GLY A 7 11.79 5.50 4.95
N SER A 8 12.88 5.51 4.19
CA SER A 8 13.24 6.51 3.18
C SER A 8 12.87 6.10 1.74
N GLY A 9 11.91 5.19 1.57
CA GLY A 9 11.32 4.92 0.27
C GLY A 9 10.57 6.14 -0.29
N ALA A 10 10.16 6.11 -1.55
CA ALA A 10 9.44 7.25 -2.17
C ALA A 10 8.27 7.75 -1.30
N TRP A 11 7.43 6.84 -0.80
CA TRP A 11 6.28 7.20 0.01
C TRP A 11 6.66 7.79 1.38
N GLY A 12 7.59 7.17 2.11
CA GLY A 12 8.09 7.72 3.38
C GLY A 12 8.71 9.11 3.20
N THR A 13 9.48 9.30 2.12
CA THR A 13 10.05 10.61 1.76
C THR A 13 8.98 11.66 1.48
N ALA A 14 7.95 11.33 0.70
CA ALA A 14 6.85 12.26 0.42
C ALA A 14 6.10 12.68 1.69
N LEU A 15 5.88 11.74 2.61
CA LEU A 15 5.26 12.03 3.91
C LEU A 15 6.17 12.86 4.81
N ALA A 16 7.48 12.59 4.84
CA ALA A 16 8.44 13.40 5.59
C ALA A 16 8.46 14.85 5.09
N ILE A 17 8.48 15.06 3.77
CA ILE A 17 8.38 16.39 3.15
C ILE A 17 7.07 17.08 3.59
N ARG A 18 5.94 16.38 3.53
CA ARG A 18 4.64 16.95 3.93
C ARG A 18 4.64 17.35 5.40
N LEU A 19 5.13 16.50 6.29
CA LEU A 19 5.20 16.79 7.74
C LEU A 19 6.10 17.98 8.05
N CYS A 20 7.23 18.12 7.35
CA CYS A 20 8.08 19.31 7.46
C CYS A 20 7.32 20.58 7.02
N LYS A 21 6.61 20.53 5.89
CA LYS A 21 5.79 21.65 5.39
C LYS A 21 4.65 22.02 6.36
N ASN A 22 4.14 21.06 7.12
CA ASN A 22 3.17 21.28 8.17
C ASN A 22 3.77 21.84 9.47
N GLY A 23 5.08 22.17 9.47
CA GLY A 23 5.77 22.80 10.62
C GLY A 23 6.17 21.81 11.72
N HIS A 24 6.26 20.51 11.41
CA HIS A 24 6.78 19.54 12.37
C HIS A 24 8.31 19.44 12.32
N ASP A 25 8.91 19.04 13.44
CA ASP A 25 10.32 18.68 13.55
C ASP A 25 10.47 17.21 13.16
N VAL A 26 10.98 16.96 11.94
CA VAL A 26 10.92 15.64 11.30
C VAL A 26 12.31 15.04 11.16
N THR A 27 12.44 13.79 11.60
CA THR A 27 13.61 12.96 11.28
C THR A 27 13.16 11.76 10.44
N MET A 28 13.76 11.58 9.27
CA MET A 28 13.56 10.42 8.40
C MET A 28 14.67 9.39 8.65
N TRP A 29 14.28 8.18 9.05
CA TRP A 29 15.20 7.07 9.17
C TRP A 29 15.37 6.34 7.84
N THR A 30 16.62 5.97 7.52
CA THR A 30 16.95 5.16 6.33
C THR A 30 17.77 3.91 6.71
N TYR A 31 17.43 2.80 6.05
CA TYR A 31 18.25 1.59 6.10
C TYR A 31 19.56 1.76 5.30
N GLU A 32 19.49 2.50 4.17
CA GLU A 32 20.59 2.77 3.24
C GLU A 32 21.46 3.93 3.78
N LYS A 33 22.23 3.66 4.85
CA LYS A 33 23.04 4.69 5.54
C LYS A 33 24.06 5.36 4.62
N GLU A 34 24.54 4.65 3.63
CA GLU A 34 25.48 5.12 2.61
C GLU A 34 24.91 6.23 1.73
N LEU A 35 23.60 6.32 1.62
CA LEU A 35 22.92 7.38 0.86
C LEU A 35 22.75 8.70 1.66
N ILE A 36 22.96 8.69 2.97
CA ILE A 36 22.74 9.88 3.82
C ILE A 36 23.57 11.08 3.35
N PRO A 37 24.89 10.97 3.13
CA PRO A 37 25.70 12.10 2.68
C PRO A 37 25.16 12.71 1.37
N GLN A 38 24.84 11.86 0.39
CA GLN A 38 24.28 12.29 -0.87
C GLN A 38 22.94 13.00 -0.72
N MET A 39 22.04 12.47 0.13
CA MET A 39 20.73 13.09 0.36
C MET A 39 20.84 14.45 1.04
N VAL A 40 21.79 14.60 1.98
CA VAL A 40 22.03 15.86 2.68
C VAL A 40 22.65 16.90 1.75
N GLU A 41 23.65 16.52 0.95
CA GLU A 41 24.34 17.44 0.04
C GLU A 41 23.47 17.88 -1.15
N SER A 42 22.75 16.92 -1.77
CA SER A 42 21.94 17.20 -2.96
C SER A 42 20.54 17.71 -2.64
N HIS A 43 20.09 17.64 -1.40
CA HIS A 43 18.68 17.82 -1.00
C HIS A 43 17.71 16.97 -1.83
N ARG A 44 18.13 15.75 -2.23
CA ARG A 44 17.31 14.84 -3.03
C ARG A 44 17.47 13.40 -2.56
N ASN A 45 16.35 12.68 -2.53
CA ASN A 45 16.37 11.25 -2.31
C ASN A 45 16.35 10.51 -3.67
N PRO A 46 17.32 9.61 -3.96
CA PRO A 46 17.30 8.80 -5.19
C PRO A 46 16.01 8.00 -5.39
N ARG A 47 15.28 7.69 -4.31
CA ARG A 47 14.00 6.97 -4.37
C ARG A 47 12.83 7.89 -4.76
N LEU A 48 13.00 9.23 -4.70
CA LEU A 48 12.02 10.23 -5.09
C LEU A 48 12.74 11.46 -5.70
N PRO A 49 13.41 11.31 -6.84
CA PRO A 49 14.29 12.34 -7.39
C PRO A 49 13.54 13.60 -7.88
N SER A 50 12.22 13.51 -8.08
CA SER A 50 11.37 14.60 -8.53
C SER A 50 11.13 15.69 -7.47
N ALA A 51 11.40 15.39 -6.17
CA ALA A 51 11.13 16.31 -5.07
C ALA A 51 12.42 16.75 -4.37
N LEU A 52 12.43 17.98 -3.86
CA LEU A 52 13.47 18.49 -2.97
C LEU A 52 13.15 18.15 -1.52
N LEU A 53 14.15 17.71 -0.78
CA LEU A 53 14.06 17.53 0.66
C LEU A 53 14.14 18.91 1.34
N PRO A 54 13.25 19.23 2.29
CA PRO A 54 13.33 20.45 3.08
C PRO A 54 14.64 20.53 3.86
N GLU A 55 15.21 21.73 4.00
CA GLU A 55 16.45 21.96 4.75
C GLU A 55 16.36 21.54 6.22
N ASN A 56 15.17 21.63 6.80
CA ASN A 56 14.89 21.23 8.19
C ASN A 56 14.55 19.74 8.34
N LEU A 57 14.62 18.93 7.28
CA LEU A 57 14.44 17.48 7.36
C LEU A 57 15.74 16.81 7.82
N ALA A 58 15.77 16.31 9.03
CA ALA A 58 16.88 15.49 9.51
C ALA A 58 16.83 14.07 8.91
N ILE A 59 18.01 13.49 8.63
CA ILE A 59 18.12 12.12 8.11
C ILE A 59 19.02 11.31 9.05
N SER A 60 18.57 10.11 9.44
CA SER A 60 19.31 9.26 10.38
C SER A 60 19.33 7.80 9.90
N GLY A 61 20.42 7.11 10.18
CA GLY A 61 20.54 5.65 10.05
C GLY A 61 20.41 4.90 11.38
N ASP A 62 20.04 5.61 12.47
CA ASP A 62 19.89 5.06 13.81
C ASP A 62 18.41 5.04 14.23
N TYR A 63 17.95 3.93 14.80
CA TYR A 63 16.59 3.80 15.31
C TYR A 63 16.31 4.72 16.52
N GLY A 64 17.33 5.14 17.25
CA GLY A 64 17.20 6.11 18.35
C GLY A 64 16.58 7.45 17.93
N CYS A 65 16.51 7.76 16.64
CA CYS A 65 15.85 8.95 16.13
C CYS A 65 14.35 9.05 16.47
N VAL A 66 13.72 7.95 16.86
CA VAL A 66 12.30 7.94 17.27
C VAL A 66 12.10 8.38 18.72
N THR A 67 13.15 8.48 19.51
CA THR A 67 13.07 8.88 20.93
C THR A 67 12.57 10.32 21.05
N GLY A 68 11.58 10.54 21.92
CA GLY A 68 10.93 11.84 22.13
C GLY A 68 9.96 12.23 21.02
N CYS A 69 9.65 11.34 20.06
CA CYS A 69 8.68 11.63 19.02
C CYS A 69 7.25 11.40 19.51
N SER A 70 6.36 12.36 19.25
CA SER A 70 4.92 12.21 19.50
C SER A 70 4.23 11.37 18.42
N LEU A 71 4.80 11.31 17.21
CA LEU A 71 4.29 10.57 16.07
C LEU A 71 5.43 9.79 15.42
N VAL A 72 5.20 8.48 15.19
CA VAL A 72 6.15 7.60 14.49
C VAL A 72 5.45 6.94 13.31
N VAL A 73 5.91 7.25 12.10
CA VAL A 73 5.34 6.77 10.84
C VAL A 73 6.17 5.61 10.31
N MET A 74 5.61 4.40 10.32
CA MET A 74 6.24 3.18 9.79
C MET A 74 6.00 3.10 8.29
N ALA A 75 7.06 3.37 7.50
CA ALA A 75 7.03 3.48 6.04
C ALA A 75 7.97 2.48 5.33
N SER A 76 8.35 1.41 6.01
CA SER A 76 9.14 0.33 5.40
C SER A 76 8.30 -0.50 4.42
N PRO A 77 8.90 -1.20 3.44
CA PRO A 77 8.19 -2.22 2.66
C PRO A 77 7.60 -3.32 3.55
N SER A 78 6.63 -4.10 3.02
CA SER A 78 5.92 -5.12 3.81
C SER A 78 6.83 -6.24 4.33
N PHE A 79 7.81 -6.70 3.52
CA PHE A 79 8.66 -7.83 3.88
C PHE A 79 9.63 -7.57 5.05
N PRO A 80 10.27 -6.37 5.25
CA PRO A 80 11.11 -6.10 6.41
C PRO A 80 10.34 -5.46 7.58
N ALA A 81 9.03 -5.19 7.45
CA ALA A 81 8.27 -4.39 8.42
C ALA A 81 8.45 -4.90 9.87
N ARG A 82 8.34 -6.21 10.08
CA ARG A 82 8.51 -6.82 11.41
C ARG A 82 9.89 -6.56 12.01
N SER A 83 10.95 -6.76 11.25
CA SER A 83 12.31 -6.56 11.73
C SER A 83 12.62 -5.09 12.02
N VAL A 84 12.09 -4.18 11.20
CA VAL A 84 12.20 -2.73 11.42
C VAL A 84 11.45 -2.33 12.68
N CYS A 85 10.23 -2.84 12.90
CA CYS A 85 9.47 -2.59 14.13
C CYS A 85 10.23 -3.04 15.38
N ARG A 86 10.84 -4.25 15.37
CA ARG A 86 11.67 -4.72 16.48
C ARG A 86 12.83 -3.79 16.78
N GLY A 87 13.47 -3.25 15.75
CA GLY A 87 14.56 -2.29 15.91
C GLY A 87 14.11 -0.96 16.53
N VAL A 88 12.92 -0.51 16.19
CA VAL A 88 12.34 0.77 16.65
C VAL A 88 11.78 0.68 18.08
N THR A 89 11.17 -0.46 18.43
CA THR A 89 10.42 -0.65 19.68
C THR A 89 11.16 -0.23 20.95
N PRO A 90 12.47 -0.51 21.14
CA PRO A 90 13.18 -0.11 22.35
C PRO A 90 13.30 1.40 22.56
N TYR A 91 13.09 2.18 21.51
CA TYR A 91 13.26 3.65 21.52
C TYR A 91 11.93 4.40 21.50
N LEU A 92 10.79 3.69 21.40
CA LEU A 92 9.46 4.30 21.34
C LEU A 92 9.03 4.84 22.70
N ASP A 93 8.67 6.10 22.74
CA ASP A 93 8.07 6.70 23.93
C ASP A 93 6.68 6.13 24.20
N LYS A 94 6.29 6.07 25.47
CA LYS A 94 5.02 5.45 25.92
C LYS A 94 3.78 6.06 25.27
N ASP A 95 3.80 7.36 25.02
CA ASP A 95 2.66 8.13 24.51
C ASP A 95 2.74 8.40 22.99
N ALA A 96 3.77 7.86 22.32
CA ALA A 96 3.93 8.04 20.88
C ALA A 96 2.78 7.35 20.11
N VAL A 97 2.14 8.08 19.22
CA VAL A 97 1.19 7.52 18.26
C VAL A 97 1.96 6.86 17.12
N VAL A 98 1.64 5.61 16.83
CA VAL A 98 2.28 4.84 15.76
C VAL A 98 1.33 4.73 14.57
N VAL A 99 1.84 5.07 13.38
CA VAL A 99 1.11 5.02 12.11
C VAL A 99 1.77 4.05 11.17
N SER A 100 1.01 3.12 10.59
CA SER A 100 1.46 2.28 9.48
C SER A 100 0.99 2.89 8.15
N VAL A 101 1.93 3.10 7.23
CA VAL A 101 1.63 3.54 5.86
C VAL A 101 2.02 2.47 4.83
N THR A 102 2.41 1.29 5.31
CA THR A 102 2.82 0.15 4.49
C THR A 102 1.61 -0.55 3.92
N LYS A 103 1.61 -0.77 2.61
CA LYS A 103 0.52 -1.44 1.89
C LYS A 103 0.93 -2.88 1.58
N GLY A 104 0.32 -3.86 2.25
CA GLY A 104 0.62 -5.27 2.06
C GLY A 104 0.12 -6.16 3.19
N LEU A 105 0.39 -7.46 3.04
CA LEU A 105 0.18 -8.48 4.06
C LEU A 105 1.51 -9.19 4.35
N GLU A 106 1.75 -9.54 5.60
CA GLU A 106 2.95 -10.28 5.96
C GLU A 106 2.91 -11.70 5.38
N ALA A 107 4.00 -12.12 4.76
CA ALA A 107 4.13 -13.46 4.21
C ALA A 107 4.05 -14.52 5.32
N GLY A 108 3.30 -15.60 5.09
CA GLY A 108 3.13 -16.72 6.01
C GLY A 108 2.10 -16.50 7.11
N THR A 109 2.12 -15.37 7.81
CA THR A 109 1.10 -15.07 8.84
C THR A 109 -0.17 -14.48 8.24
N HIS A 110 -0.06 -13.79 7.12
CA HIS A 110 -1.11 -13.00 6.46
C HIS A 110 -1.66 -11.85 7.32
N MET A 111 -0.90 -11.44 8.34
CA MET A 111 -1.24 -10.29 9.18
C MET A 111 -1.22 -9.00 8.36
N ARG A 112 -2.16 -8.11 8.65
CA ARG A 112 -2.12 -6.72 8.15
C ARG A 112 -0.92 -5.99 8.75
N MET A 113 -0.42 -4.99 8.09
CA MET A 113 0.78 -4.29 8.56
C MET A 113 0.58 -3.61 9.90
N SER A 114 -0.62 -3.07 10.18
CA SER A 114 -0.92 -2.52 11.51
C SER A 114 -0.89 -3.59 12.61
N GLU A 115 -1.31 -4.82 12.32
CA GLU A 115 -1.24 -5.95 13.27
C GLU A 115 0.22 -6.35 13.53
N VAL A 116 1.05 -6.40 12.48
CA VAL A 116 2.50 -6.66 12.63
C VAL A 116 3.14 -5.61 13.52
N VAL A 117 2.87 -4.32 13.24
CA VAL A 117 3.39 -3.20 14.03
C VAL A 117 2.88 -3.27 15.46
N ALA A 118 1.57 -3.52 15.66
CA ALA A 118 0.97 -3.62 16.99
C ALA A 118 1.56 -4.78 17.80
N GLN A 119 1.79 -5.93 17.15
CA GLN A 119 2.38 -7.10 17.82
C GLN A 119 3.81 -6.83 18.32
N GLU A 120 4.62 -6.14 17.51
CA GLU A 120 6.02 -5.87 17.88
C GLU A 120 6.16 -4.68 18.85
N THR A 121 5.29 -3.67 18.74
CA THR A 121 5.36 -2.47 19.57
C THR A 121 4.51 -2.52 20.84
N GLY A 122 3.55 -3.45 20.91
CA GLY A 122 2.55 -3.50 21.99
C GLY A 122 1.55 -2.34 21.97
N ARG A 123 1.37 -1.65 20.82
CA ARG A 123 0.55 -0.44 20.72
C ARG A 123 -0.59 -0.57 19.72
N GLU A 124 -1.63 0.21 19.93
CA GLU A 124 -2.63 0.43 18.89
C GLU A 124 -2.02 1.27 17.76
N VAL A 125 -2.38 0.96 16.51
CA VAL A 125 -1.75 1.52 15.32
C VAL A 125 -2.80 2.12 14.39
N VAL A 126 -2.56 3.33 13.91
CA VAL A 126 -3.37 3.95 12.86
C VAL A 126 -2.87 3.48 11.50
N ALA A 127 -3.75 3.00 10.63
CA ALA A 127 -3.42 2.73 9.24
C ALA A 127 -3.72 3.98 8.41
N LEU A 128 -2.70 4.55 7.74
CA LEU A 128 -2.87 5.69 6.84
C LEU A 128 -2.68 5.22 5.40
N THR A 129 -3.74 5.32 4.59
CA THR A 129 -3.77 4.82 3.22
C THR A 129 -4.68 5.65 2.32
N GLY A 130 -4.78 5.30 1.03
CA GLY A 130 -5.62 5.98 0.05
C GLY A 130 -4.88 6.20 -1.29
N PRO A 131 -5.53 6.84 -2.28
CA PRO A 131 -4.94 7.14 -3.59
C PRO A 131 -3.81 8.16 -3.44
N SER A 132 -2.56 7.70 -3.46
CA SER A 132 -1.42 8.54 -3.11
C SER A 132 -0.14 8.08 -3.78
N HIS A 133 0.12 8.54 -4.99
CA HIS A 133 1.44 8.41 -5.58
C HIS A 133 2.41 9.38 -4.90
N ALA A 134 3.55 8.86 -4.47
CA ALA A 134 4.54 9.64 -3.74
C ALA A 134 5.04 10.84 -4.54
N GLU A 135 5.17 10.66 -5.84
CA GLU A 135 5.60 11.67 -6.81
C GLU A 135 4.67 12.87 -6.84
N GLU A 136 3.35 12.64 -6.71
CA GLU A 136 2.33 13.69 -6.72
C GLU A 136 2.23 14.37 -5.35
N VAL A 137 2.20 13.59 -4.28
CA VAL A 137 2.10 14.14 -2.90
C VAL A 137 3.30 15.02 -2.56
N ALA A 138 4.50 14.64 -2.99
CA ALA A 138 5.72 15.39 -2.70
C ALA A 138 5.75 16.79 -3.33
N ILE A 139 5.05 16.98 -4.46
CA ILE A 139 4.93 18.25 -5.17
C ILE A 139 3.58 18.94 -4.99
N ASP A 140 2.86 18.58 -3.93
CA ASP A 140 1.62 19.23 -3.50
C ASP A 140 0.43 19.08 -4.47
N VAL A 141 0.37 18.02 -5.28
CA VAL A 141 -0.84 17.70 -6.04
C VAL A 141 -1.97 17.31 -5.07
N PRO A 142 -3.18 17.88 -5.20
CA PRO A 142 -4.28 17.60 -4.31
C PRO A 142 -4.56 16.12 -4.16
N THR A 143 -4.51 15.61 -2.92
CA THR A 143 -4.59 14.18 -2.61
C THR A 143 -5.51 13.94 -1.41
N GLY A 144 -6.23 12.81 -1.43
CA GLY A 144 -7.08 12.36 -0.31
C GLY A 144 -6.55 11.09 0.32
N LEU A 145 -6.42 11.06 1.65
CA LEU A 145 -6.03 9.89 2.45
C LEU A 145 -7.09 9.50 3.46
N LEU A 146 -6.97 8.30 4.00
CA LEU A 146 -7.81 7.75 5.06
C LEU A 146 -6.91 7.33 6.23
N ALA A 147 -7.13 7.92 7.41
CA ALA A 147 -6.58 7.49 8.69
C ALA A 147 -7.58 6.55 9.36
N ALA A 148 -7.27 5.26 9.42
CA ALA A 148 -8.18 4.24 9.92
C ALA A 148 -7.65 3.64 11.24
N CYS A 149 -8.47 3.76 12.30
CA CYS A 149 -8.19 3.24 13.63
C CYS A 149 -9.50 3.01 14.37
N ARG A 150 -9.56 2.03 15.28
CA ARG A 150 -10.73 1.88 16.17
C ARG A 150 -10.82 2.98 17.21
N ASN A 151 -9.69 3.52 17.61
CA ASN A 151 -9.59 4.68 18.48
C ASN A 151 -9.74 5.96 17.66
N GLN A 152 -10.86 6.65 17.83
CA GLN A 152 -11.18 7.88 17.11
C GLN A 152 -10.15 8.98 17.37
N GLN A 153 -9.73 9.18 18.61
CA GLN A 153 -8.78 10.24 18.98
C GLN A 153 -7.43 10.05 18.29
N MET A 154 -6.96 8.79 18.16
CA MET A 154 -5.73 8.50 17.44
C MET A 154 -5.89 8.75 15.93
N ALA A 155 -7.03 8.39 15.34
CA ALA A 155 -7.30 8.67 13.93
C ALA A 155 -7.35 10.17 13.65
N GLU A 156 -8.00 10.95 14.51
CA GLU A 156 -8.08 12.41 14.42
C GLU A 156 -6.70 13.08 14.65
N PHE A 157 -5.90 12.59 15.60
CA PHE A 157 -4.54 13.07 15.82
C PHE A 157 -3.68 12.92 14.55
N VAL A 158 -3.79 11.76 13.87
CA VAL A 158 -3.09 11.52 12.60
C VAL A 158 -3.67 12.40 11.48
N GLN A 159 -4.99 12.55 11.44
CA GLN A 159 -5.66 13.46 10.51
C GLN A 159 -5.08 14.88 10.63
N ASP A 160 -5.02 15.44 11.85
CA ASP A 160 -4.51 16.79 12.11
C ASP A 160 -3.04 16.94 11.75
N ALA A 161 -2.22 15.91 12.04
CA ALA A 161 -0.80 15.93 11.73
C ALA A 161 -0.50 16.05 10.23
N PHE A 162 -1.30 15.39 9.38
CA PHE A 162 -1.08 15.33 7.94
C PHE A 162 -1.94 16.31 7.13
N MET A 163 -3.05 16.84 7.69
CA MET A 163 -3.95 17.73 6.98
C MET A 163 -3.23 18.96 6.45
N ALA A 164 -3.52 19.34 5.19
CA ALA A 164 -3.01 20.53 4.53
C ALA A 164 -3.94 20.96 3.40
N ASP A 165 -3.73 22.14 2.81
CA ASP A 165 -4.54 22.63 1.69
C ASP A 165 -4.55 21.68 0.49
N THR A 166 -3.46 20.94 0.30
CA THR A 166 -3.30 19.96 -0.78
C THR A 166 -3.35 18.50 -0.32
N LEU A 167 -3.50 18.24 0.98
CA LEU A 167 -3.64 16.90 1.51
C LEU A 167 -4.85 16.80 2.44
N ARG A 168 -5.94 16.20 1.95
CA ARG A 168 -7.15 15.95 2.72
C ARG A 168 -7.08 14.59 3.39
N VAL A 169 -7.21 14.53 4.71
CA VAL A 169 -7.25 13.26 5.45
C VAL A 169 -8.65 13.06 6.03
N TYR A 170 -9.24 11.89 5.78
CA TYR A 170 -10.50 11.46 6.38
C TYR A 170 -10.23 10.41 7.44
N THR A 171 -11.14 10.22 8.38
CA THR A 171 -11.03 9.19 9.42
C THR A 171 -11.97 8.02 9.18
N SER A 172 -11.62 6.83 9.68
CA SER A 172 -12.47 5.64 9.64
C SER A 172 -12.24 4.76 10.85
N ALA A 173 -13.31 4.12 11.34
CA ALA A 173 -13.23 3.11 12.40
C ALA A 173 -12.99 1.68 11.85
N ASP A 174 -12.65 1.54 10.55
CA ASP A 174 -12.42 0.24 9.90
C ASP A 174 -10.98 0.11 9.35
N PRO A 175 -9.99 -0.15 10.20
CA PRO A 175 -8.63 -0.42 9.74
C PRO A 175 -8.52 -1.71 8.92
N VAL A 176 -9.40 -2.68 9.12
CA VAL A 176 -9.39 -3.95 8.38
C VAL A 176 -9.67 -3.70 6.91
N GLY A 177 -10.76 -3.02 6.60
CA GLY A 177 -11.14 -2.68 5.22
C GLY A 177 -10.14 -1.75 4.56
N ALA A 178 -9.64 -0.75 5.29
CA ALA A 178 -8.65 0.20 4.78
C ALA A 178 -7.36 -0.48 4.34
N GLU A 179 -6.79 -1.37 5.16
CA GLU A 179 -5.54 -2.06 4.84
C GLU A 179 -5.71 -3.16 3.80
N LEU A 180 -6.81 -3.92 3.83
CA LEU A 180 -7.08 -4.96 2.83
C LEU A 180 -7.33 -4.34 1.45
N GLY A 181 -8.08 -3.25 1.37
CA GLY A 181 -8.23 -2.48 0.14
C GLY A 181 -6.89 -2.05 -0.43
N ALA A 182 -6.05 -1.43 0.40
CA ALA A 182 -4.73 -0.97 0.02
C ALA A 182 -3.74 -2.08 -0.36
N ALA A 183 -3.83 -3.26 0.25
CA ALA A 183 -2.96 -4.40 -0.06
C ALA A 183 -3.38 -5.09 -1.37
N LEU A 184 -4.67 -5.44 -1.49
CA LEU A 184 -5.18 -6.26 -2.58
C LEU A 184 -5.34 -5.49 -3.90
N LYS A 185 -5.54 -4.15 -3.86
CA LYS A 185 -5.50 -3.34 -5.08
C LYS A 185 -4.23 -3.56 -5.90
N ASN A 186 -3.11 -3.84 -5.25
CA ASN A 186 -1.83 -4.05 -5.91
C ASN A 186 -1.85 -5.29 -6.81
N VAL A 187 -2.59 -6.34 -6.41
CA VAL A 187 -2.82 -7.53 -7.23
C VAL A 187 -3.64 -7.17 -8.47
N ILE A 188 -4.72 -6.41 -8.26
CA ILE A 188 -5.60 -6.00 -9.36
C ILE A 188 -4.86 -5.07 -10.34
N ALA A 189 -4.02 -4.16 -9.83
CA ALA A 189 -3.20 -3.28 -10.66
C ALA A 189 -2.17 -4.05 -11.49
N LEU A 190 -1.59 -5.12 -10.94
CA LEU A 190 -0.70 -6.01 -11.69
C LEU A 190 -1.49 -6.72 -12.79
N CYS A 191 -2.68 -7.24 -12.49
CA CYS A 191 -3.57 -7.86 -13.49
C CYS A 191 -4.02 -6.85 -14.56
N ALA A 192 -4.31 -5.60 -14.19
CA ALA A 192 -4.63 -4.52 -15.15
C ALA A 192 -3.45 -4.26 -16.11
N GLY A 193 -2.22 -4.25 -15.58
CA GLY A 193 -1.03 -4.20 -16.40
C GLY A 193 -0.90 -5.40 -17.34
N ILE A 194 -1.19 -6.62 -16.86
CA ILE A 194 -1.17 -7.82 -17.71
C ILE A 194 -2.16 -7.69 -18.86
N THR A 195 -3.38 -7.23 -18.61
CA THR A 195 -4.37 -7.00 -19.68
C THR A 195 -3.96 -5.91 -20.66
N ASP A 196 -3.30 -4.84 -20.18
CA ASP A 196 -2.69 -3.82 -21.06
C ASP A 196 -1.60 -4.44 -21.97
N GLY A 197 -0.72 -5.26 -21.39
CA GLY A 197 0.35 -5.97 -22.13
C GLY A 197 -0.16 -6.97 -23.15
N LEU A 198 -1.33 -7.58 -22.92
CA LEU A 198 -2.02 -8.46 -23.87
C LEU A 198 -2.71 -7.67 -25.01
N GLY A 199 -2.76 -6.34 -24.94
CA GLY A 199 -3.45 -5.50 -25.91
C GLY A 199 -4.98 -5.42 -25.68
N CYS A 200 -5.45 -5.73 -24.48
CA CYS A 200 -6.86 -5.56 -24.11
C CYS A 200 -7.20 -4.07 -23.92
N GLY A 201 -8.45 -3.70 -24.25
CA GLY A 201 -8.92 -2.33 -24.14
C GLY A 201 -9.46 -1.92 -22.76
N ASP A 202 -9.95 -0.68 -22.68
CA ASP A 202 -10.42 -0.07 -21.44
C ASP A 202 -11.64 -0.76 -20.84
N ASN A 203 -12.52 -1.36 -21.66
CA ASN A 203 -13.64 -2.16 -21.16
C ASN A 203 -13.19 -3.36 -20.33
N THR A 204 -12.12 -4.05 -20.76
CA THR A 204 -11.52 -5.16 -20.00
C THR A 204 -10.94 -4.66 -18.69
N LYS A 205 -10.24 -3.53 -18.70
CA LYS A 205 -9.68 -2.91 -17.50
C LYS A 205 -10.78 -2.51 -16.51
N ALA A 206 -11.82 -1.85 -16.98
CA ALA A 206 -12.97 -1.47 -16.15
C ALA A 206 -13.65 -2.68 -15.51
N MET A 207 -13.93 -3.72 -16.29
CA MET A 207 -14.48 -5.00 -15.79
C MET A 207 -13.56 -5.63 -14.74
N LEU A 208 -12.26 -5.72 -15.02
CA LEU A 208 -11.26 -6.26 -14.09
C LEU A 208 -11.22 -5.51 -12.77
N MET A 209 -11.21 -4.18 -12.80
CA MET A 209 -11.22 -3.34 -11.60
C MET A 209 -12.48 -3.56 -10.78
N THR A 210 -13.66 -3.58 -11.42
CA THR A 210 -14.95 -3.78 -10.74
C THR A 210 -15.02 -5.16 -10.10
N ARG A 211 -14.63 -6.21 -10.84
CA ARG A 211 -14.67 -7.59 -10.33
C ARG A 211 -13.58 -7.83 -9.28
N GLY A 212 -12.39 -7.24 -9.45
CA GLY A 212 -11.30 -7.29 -8.47
C GLY A 212 -11.67 -6.61 -7.15
N LEU A 213 -12.35 -5.45 -7.22
CA LEU A 213 -12.89 -4.79 -6.03
C LEU A 213 -13.92 -5.67 -5.31
N THR A 214 -14.77 -6.37 -6.06
CA THR A 214 -15.75 -7.32 -5.50
C THR A 214 -15.06 -8.47 -4.76
N GLU A 215 -13.98 -9.05 -5.32
CA GLU A 215 -13.19 -10.09 -4.64
C GLU A 215 -12.55 -9.55 -3.35
N THR A 216 -11.95 -8.37 -3.44
CA THR A 216 -11.31 -7.70 -2.30
C THR A 216 -12.32 -7.45 -1.18
N ALA A 217 -13.50 -6.93 -1.52
CA ALA A 217 -14.56 -6.69 -0.55
C ALA A 217 -15.09 -7.99 0.08
N ARG A 218 -15.23 -9.06 -0.72
CA ARG A 218 -15.67 -10.37 -0.23
C ARG A 218 -14.72 -10.93 0.82
N LEU A 219 -13.42 -10.94 0.52
CA LEU A 219 -12.40 -11.37 1.49
C LEU A 219 -12.38 -10.45 2.71
N GLY A 220 -12.44 -9.13 2.49
CA GLY A 220 -12.41 -8.15 3.57
C GLY A 220 -13.57 -8.28 4.54
N VAL A 221 -14.79 -8.43 4.04
CA VAL A 221 -15.99 -8.64 4.87
C VAL A 221 -15.89 -9.94 5.67
N ALA A 222 -15.37 -11.02 5.07
CA ALA A 222 -15.12 -12.27 5.76
C ALA A 222 -14.10 -12.14 6.90
N LEU A 223 -13.22 -11.13 6.83
CA LEU A 223 -12.23 -10.79 7.85
C LEU A 223 -12.70 -9.68 8.80
N GLY A 224 -13.96 -9.27 8.74
CA GLY A 224 -14.58 -8.29 9.63
C GLY A 224 -14.49 -6.83 9.17
N ALA A 225 -14.15 -6.57 7.91
CA ALA A 225 -14.21 -5.23 7.32
C ALA A 225 -15.66 -4.81 7.04
N LYS A 226 -15.88 -3.50 6.97
CA LYS A 226 -17.13 -2.92 6.50
C LYS A 226 -17.14 -2.84 4.97
N LYS A 227 -18.23 -3.28 4.33
CA LYS A 227 -18.36 -3.28 2.86
C LYS A 227 -18.18 -1.87 2.27
N GLU A 228 -18.69 -0.87 2.95
CA GLU A 228 -18.65 0.54 2.56
C GLU A 228 -17.23 1.09 2.42
N THR A 229 -16.29 0.57 3.20
CA THR A 229 -14.87 0.99 3.14
C THR A 229 -14.27 0.76 1.75
N PHE A 230 -14.71 -0.29 1.06
CA PHE A 230 -14.20 -0.62 -0.29
C PHE A 230 -14.73 0.31 -1.39
N THR A 231 -15.80 1.06 -1.14
CA THR A 231 -16.31 2.08 -2.08
C THR A 231 -15.71 3.47 -1.82
N GLY A 232 -14.87 3.59 -0.79
CA GLY A 232 -14.19 4.83 -0.40
C GLY A 232 -12.75 4.94 -0.95
N LEU A 233 -11.98 5.85 -0.33
CA LEU A 233 -10.61 6.18 -0.73
C LEU A 233 -9.66 4.97 -0.68
N ALA A 234 -9.72 4.16 0.37
CA ALA A 234 -8.85 2.98 0.54
C ALA A 234 -9.23 1.79 -0.36
N GLY A 235 -10.43 1.81 -0.93
CA GLY A 235 -10.92 0.80 -1.88
C GLY A 235 -10.85 1.31 -3.31
N VAL A 236 -12.01 1.74 -3.85
CA VAL A 236 -12.14 2.15 -5.26
C VAL A 236 -11.20 3.29 -5.64
N GLY A 237 -10.98 4.28 -4.74
CA GLY A 237 -10.11 5.42 -5.03
C GLY A 237 -8.67 5.00 -5.29
N ASP A 238 -8.08 4.23 -4.36
CA ASP A 238 -6.70 3.75 -4.48
C ASP A 238 -6.55 2.69 -5.59
N LEU A 239 -7.60 1.92 -5.87
CA LEU A 239 -7.64 0.97 -6.99
C LEU A 239 -7.56 1.70 -8.34
N ILE A 240 -8.41 2.71 -8.56
CA ILE A 240 -8.46 3.46 -9.82
C ILE A 240 -7.09 4.05 -10.12
N VAL A 241 -6.52 4.83 -9.22
CA VAL A 241 -5.25 5.51 -9.45
C VAL A 241 -4.12 4.51 -9.71
N THR A 242 -4.14 3.35 -9.03
CA THR A 242 -3.08 2.35 -9.16
C THR A 242 -3.19 1.54 -10.47
N CYS A 243 -4.40 1.28 -10.96
CA CYS A 243 -4.63 0.57 -12.23
C CYS A 243 -4.47 1.45 -13.46
N THR A 244 -4.60 2.78 -13.35
CA THR A 244 -4.58 3.69 -14.50
C THR A 244 -3.28 4.47 -14.64
N SER A 245 -2.56 4.73 -13.54
CA SER A 245 -1.33 5.52 -13.54
C SER A 245 -0.11 4.72 -14.00
N MET A 246 0.80 5.37 -14.73
CA MET A 246 2.13 4.82 -15.07
C MET A 246 3.14 4.96 -13.91
N HIS A 247 2.82 5.70 -12.85
CA HIS A 247 3.60 5.65 -11.61
C HIS A 247 3.44 4.30 -10.89
N SER A 248 2.40 3.53 -11.19
CA SER A 248 2.16 2.22 -10.60
C SER A 248 3.20 1.19 -11.04
N ARG A 249 4.09 0.81 -10.12
CA ARG A 249 5.06 -0.27 -10.31
C ARG A 249 4.39 -1.60 -10.63
N ASN A 250 3.26 -1.88 -9.97
CA ASN A 250 2.48 -3.10 -10.20
C ASN A 250 1.95 -3.14 -11.64
N ARG A 251 1.35 -2.05 -12.12
CA ARG A 251 0.87 -1.96 -13.51
C ARG A 251 2.00 -2.11 -14.51
N ARG A 252 3.15 -1.43 -14.29
CA ARG A 252 4.33 -1.55 -15.19
C ARG A 252 4.87 -2.98 -15.25
N ALA A 253 5.01 -3.66 -14.09
CA ALA A 253 5.40 -5.07 -14.06
C ALA A 253 4.39 -5.95 -14.82
N GLY A 254 3.09 -5.71 -14.60
CA GLY A 254 2.02 -6.42 -15.29
C GLY A 254 2.09 -6.26 -16.81
N ILE A 255 2.34 -5.05 -17.33
CA ILE A 255 2.50 -4.81 -18.78
C ILE A 255 3.62 -5.71 -19.34
N LEU A 256 4.76 -5.76 -18.70
CA LEU A 256 5.89 -6.59 -19.14
C LEU A 256 5.54 -8.08 -19.14
N ILE A 257 4.83 -8.55 -18.10
CA ILE A 257 4.35 -9.94 -18.01
C ILE A 257 3.34 -10.24 -19.11
N GLY A 258 2.38 -9.33 -19.36
CA GLY A 258 1.40 -9.45 -20.44
C GLY A 258 2.03 -9.51 -21.84
N GLN A 259 3.18 -8.86 -22.00
CA GLN A 259 4.02 -8.90 -23.22
C GLN A 259 4.86 -10.19 -23.34
N GLY A 260 4.76 -11.12 -22.38
CA GLY A 260 5.43 -12.41 -22.41
C GLY A 260 6.74 -12.51 -21.62
N LYS A 261 7.12 -11.49 -20.83
CA LYS A 261 8.27 -11.58 -19.94
C LYS A 261 7.97 -12.47 -18.72
N ASP A 262 8.97 -13.19 -18.25
CA ASP A 262 8.91 -13.89 -16.97
C ASP A 262 8.63 -12.90 -15.83
N ALA A 263 7.86 -13.31 -14.82
CA ALA A 263 7.45 -12.44 -13.73
C ALA A 263 8.64 -11.86 -12.94
N LYS A 264 9.68 -12.67 -12.68
CA LYS A 264 10.87 -12.22 -11.94
C LYS A 264 11.70 -11.24 -12.77
N VAL A 265 11.81 -11.48 -14.07
CA VAL A 265 12.49 -10.58 -15.00
C VAL A 265 11.75 -9.24 -15.09
N ALA A 266 10.44 -9.26 -15.21
CA ALA A 266 9.60 -8.05 -15.25
C ALA A 266 9.74 -7.22 -13.96
N MET A 267 9.75 -7.87 -12.79
CA MET A 267 9.97 -7.17 -11.52
C MET A 267 11.36 -6.54 -11.41
N ALA A 268 12.41 -7.26 -11.84
CA ALA A 268 13.77 -6.74 -11.84
C ALA A 268 13.91 -5.51 -12.75
N GLU A 269 13.26 -5.51 -13.92
CA GLU A 269 13.26 -4.40 -14.87
C GLU A 269 12.54 -3.15 -14.34
N VAL A 270 11.50 -3.33 -13.52
CA VAL A 270 10.83 -2.19 -12.84
C VAL A 270 11.76 -1.49 -11.86
N GLY A 271 12.77 -2.20 -11.32
CA GLY A 271 13.82 -1.63 -10.47
C GLY A 271 13.36 -1.20 -9.08
N ALA A 272 12.18 -1.64 -8.64
CA ALA A 272 11.64 -1.34 -7.32
C ALA A 272 10.68 -2.44 -6.86
N VAL A 273 10.34 -2.47 -5.56
CA VAL A 273 9.45 -3.48 -4.99
C VAL A 273 8.07 -3.43 -5.68
N VAL A 274 7.65 -4.57 -6.20
CA VAL A 274 6.31 -4.81 -6.78
C VAL A 274 5.47 -5.54 -5.75
N GLU A 275 4.79 -4.78 -4.89
CA GLU A 275 4.00 -5.34 -3.77
C GLU A 275 2.89 -6.29 -4.25
N GLY A 276 2.34 -6.08 -5.45
CA GLY A 276 1.33 -6.96 -6.03
C GLY A 276 1.80 -8.40 -6.23
N TYR A 277 3.08 -8.62 -6.45
CA TYR A 277 3.65 -9.97 -6.52
C TYR A 277 3.48 -10.70 -5.19
N TYR A 278 3.93 -10.09 -4.10
CA TYR A 278 3.84 -10.70 -2.76
C TYR A 278 2.40 -10.78 -2.27
N ALA A 279 1.61 -9.74 -2.51
CA ALA A 279 0.21 -9.68 -2.13
C ALA A 279 -0.64 -10.76 -2.84
N ALA A 280 -0.33 -11.12 -4.09
CA ALA A 280 -1.04 -12.16 -4.83
C ALA A 280 -0.94 -13.52 -4.11
N LYS A 281 0.25 -13.88 -3.62
CA LYS A 281 0.45 -15.11 -2.86
C LYS A 281 -0.30 -15.09 -1.54
N SER A 282 -0.10 -14.03 -0.74
CA SER A 282 -0.76 -13.91 0.57
C SER A 282 -2.28 -13.89 0.45
N ALA A 283 -2.82 -13.18 -0.55
CA ALA A 283 -4.27 -13.12 -0.79
C ALA A 283 -4.84 -14.46 -1.26
N TYR A 284 -4.13 -15.19 -2.14
CA TYR A 284 -4.50 -16.52 -2.58
C TYR A 284 -4.57 -17.52 -1.43
N GLU A 285 -3.49 -17.60 -0.62
CA GLU A 285 -3.41 -18.48 0.53
C GLU A 285 -4.49 -18.15 1.58
N LEU A 286 -4.71 -16.85 1.84
CA LEU A 286 -5.74 -16.38 2.77
C LEU A 286 -7.15 -16.70 2.26
N GLY A 287 -7.43 -16.47 0.96
CA GLY A 287 -8.70 -16.83 0.33
C GLY A 287 -8.99 -18.32 0.42
N LYS A 288 -7.99 -19.18 0.14
CA LYS A 288 -8.13 -20.63 0.27
C LYS A 288 -8.39 -21.05 1.72
N ARG A 289 -7.66 -20.48 2.68
CA ARG A 289 -7.86 -20.76 4.11
C ARG A 289 -9.27 -20.39 4.61
N MET A 290 -9.81 -19.29 4.08
CA MET A 290 -11.14 -18.79 4.45
C MET A 290 -12.28 -19.38 3.61
N GLY A 291 -11.99 -20.21 2.59
CA GLY A 291 -12.99 -20.73 1.66
C GLY A 291 -13.66 -19.67 0.76
N ILE A 292 -12.96 -18.57 0.48
CA ILE A 292 -13.47 -17.44 -0.30
C ILE A 292 -13.08 -17.58 -1.78
N ASP A 293 -14.06 -17.49 -2.68
CA ASP A 293 -13.85 -17.54 -4.14
C ASP A 293 -13.20 -16.23 -4.62
N MET A 294 -11.94 -16.32 -5.06
CA MET A 294 -11.12 -15.20 -5.53
C MET A 294 -10.48 -15.50 -6.90
N PRO A 295 -11.28 -15.62 -7.97
CA PRO A 295 -10.79 -16.10 -9.25
C PRO A 295 -9.71 -15.23 -9.91
N ILE A 296 -9.77 -13.90 -9.79
CA ILE A 296 -8.74 -13.01 -10.35
C ILE A 296 -7.42 -13.18 -9.57
N THR A 297 -7.51 -13.23 -8.26
CA THR A 297 -6.35 -13.45 -7.37
C THR A 297 -5.72 -14.84 -7.63
N GLU A 298 -6.54 -15.88 -7.81
CA GLU A 298 -6.07 -17.22 -8.15
C GLU A 298 -5.40 -17.25 -9.53
N ALA A 299 -5.96 -16.58 -10.52
CA ALA A 299 -5.35 -16.45 -11.84
C ALA A 299 -4.00 -15.71 -11.78
N ALA A 300 -3.93 -14.64 -11.02
CA ALA A 300 -2.66 -13.93 -10.77
C ALA A 300 -1.62 -14.84 -10.14
N TYR A 301 -2.00 -15.60 -9.10
CA TYR A 301 -1.12 -16.56 -8.44
C TYR A 301 -0.57 -17.61 -9.42
N LYS A 302 -1.43 -18.22 -10.23
CA LYS A 302 -1.03 -19.23 -11.23
C LYS A 302 -0.01 -18.67 -12.23
N VAL A 303 -0.23 -17.46 -12.73
CA VAL A 303 0.73 -16.81 -13.65
C VAL A 303 2.06 -16.51 -12.95
N LEU A 304 2.01 -15.94 -11.74
CA LEU A 304 3.19 -15.42 -11.06
C LEU A 304 4.07 -16.51 -10.42
N TYR A 305 3.45 -17.58 -9.93
CA TYR A 305 4.13 -18.59 -9.11
C TYR A 305 4.15 -20.00 -9.71
N GLU A 306 3.18 -20.33 -10.58
CA GLU A 306 3.08 -21.64 -11.21
C GLU A 306 3.46 -21.63 -12.70
N GLY A 307 3.76 -20.44 -13.25
CA GLY A 307 4.17 -20.29 -14.66
C GLY A 307 3.06 -20.56 -15.67
N ALA A 308 1.79 -20.42 -15.26
CA ALA A 308 0.65 -20.62 -16.16
C ALA A 308 0.68 -19.61 -17.31
N PRO A 309 0.35 -20.04 -18.56
CA PRO A 309 0.32 -19.15 -19.71
C PRO A 309 -0.68 -18.01 -19.51
N VAL A 310 -0.21 -16.76 -19.67
CA VAL A 310 -0.99 -15.55 -19.39
C VAL A 310 -2.29 -15.51 -20.17
N ARG A 311 -2.22 -15.75 -21.51
CA ARG A 311 -3.37 -15.71 -22.41
C ARG A 311 -4.43 -16.76 -22.06
N ASP A 312 -4.01 -17.98 -21.78
CA ASP A 312 -4.91 -19.08 -21.45
C ASP A 312 -5.59 -18.85 -20.09
N THR A 313 -4.82 -18.34 -19.13
CA THR A 313 -5.33 -17.98 -17.80
C THR A 313 -6.37 -16.86 -17.90
N PHE A 314 -6.11 -15.82 -18.71
CA PHE A 314 -7.08 -14.75 -18.98
C PHE A 314 -8.36 -15.31 -19.63
N LEU A 315 -8.24 -16.13 -20.68
CA LEU A 315 -9.40 -16.74 -21.35
C LEU A 315 -10.22 -17.63 -20.42
N SER A 316 -9.57 -18.34 -19.50
CA SER A 316 -10.27 -19.16 -18.51
C SER A 316 -11.17 -18.35 -17.59
N LEU A 317 -10.78 -17.11 -17.25
CA LEU A 317 -11.64 -16.20 -16.48
C LEU A 317 -12.87 -15.75 -17.28
N MET A 318 -12.70 -15.50 -18.58
CA MET A 318 -13.79 -15.06 -19.47
C MET A 318 -14.82 -16.15 -19.77
N THR A 319 -14.40 -17.42 -19.72
CA THR A 319 -15.25 -18.58 -20.03
C THR A 319 -15.85 -19.27 -18.80
N ARG A 320 -15.72 -18.67 -17.62
CA ARG A 320 -16.35 -19.17 -16.37
C ARG A 320 -17.87 -19.25 -16.51
N ASN A 321 -18.48 -20.10 -15.68
CA ASN A 321 -19.93 -20.24 -15.59
C ASN A 321 -20.61 -18.89 -15.33
N ARG A 322 -21.81 -18.72 -15.86
CA ARG A 322 -22.65 -17.54 -15.64
C ARG A 322 -22.87 -17.31 -14.16
N LYS A 323 -22.78 -16.05 -13.73
CA LYS A 323 -22.97 -15.64 -12.34
C LYS A 323 -23.74 -14.32 -12.30
N ALA A 324 -24.55 -14.12 -11.28
CA ALA A 324 -25.14 -12.81 -11.02
C ALA A 324 -24.02 -11.80 -10.68
N GLU A 325 -24.23 -10.53 -11.04
CA GLU A 325 -23.26 -9.47 -10.71
C GLU A 325 -23.18 -9.25 -9.21
N SER A 326 -24.31 -9.17 -8.56
CA SER A 326 -24.41 -9.01 -7.10
C SER A 326 -24.32 -10.37 -6.40
N GLU A 327 -23.69 -10.42 -5.24
CA GLU A 327 -23.65 -11.58 -4.33
C GLU A 327 -25.05 -11.95 -3.83
N ASN A 328 -25.91 -10.93 -3.68
CA ASN A 328 -27.34 -11.11 -3.38
C ASN A 328 -28.16 -10.34 -4.44
N PRO A 329 -28.56 -10.99 -5.53
CA PRO A 329 -29.25 -10.33 -6.65
C PRO A 329 -30.65 -9.85 -6.31
N GLY A 330 -31.24 -10.27 -5.19
CA GLY A 330 -32.59 -9.85 -4.77
C GLY A 330 -33.73 -10.40 -5.64
N TRP A 331 -33.44 -11.38 -6.50
CA TRP A 331 -34.48 -12.05 -7.26
C TRP A 331 -35.28 -13.00 -6.37
N LEU A 332 -36.62 -12.94 -6.44
CA LEU A 332 -37.56 -13.85 -5.79
C LEU A 332 -37.65 -15.18 -6.53
#